data_efadbed246356f17622958f2677ab9db
#
_entry.id   efadbed246356f17622958f2677ab9db
#
_cell.length_a   1.000
_cell.length_b   1.000
_cell.length_c   1.000
_cell.angle_alpha   90.00
_cell.angle_beta   90.00
_cell.angle_gamma   90.00
#
_symmetry.space_group_name_H-M   'P 1'
#
loop_
_entity.id
_entity.type
_entity.pdbx_description
1 polymer ?
#
loop_
_entity_poly.entity_id
_entity_poly.type
_entity_poly.pdbx_seq_one_letter_code
_entity_poly.pdbx_strand_id
1 'polypeptide(L)'
;MDGDLIPLPFQRFLAPIIARRRTPQIEKQYAEIGGGSPILRYTQLQGDGMAQLLDELHPETAPHKAYVAFRYARPLTEAAAKQMQADGVKRAIAFTQYPQYSCSTTGSSLNELYRQRKAGGIADVEWSVIDRWGTHEGFIEVCLLSTDTLHIYQYPR
;
A
#
# COMPACT_ATOMS: atom_id res chain seq x y z
N MET A 1 18.03 -5.09 -11.85
CA MET A 1 17.25 -6.36 -11.91
C MET A 1 15.81 -5.96 -11.91
N ASP A 2 15.28 -5.80 -13.10
CA ASP A 2 13.87 -5.51 -13.32
C ASP A 2 13.09 -6.74 -12.92
N GLY A 3 12.29 -6.57 -11.86
CA GLY A 3 11.64 -7.70 -11.22
C GLY A 3 10.47 -8.22 -12.04
N ASP A 4 10.73 -9.10 -12.98
CA ASP A 4 9.71 -9.97 -13.52
C ASP A 4 9.23 -10.90 -12.38
N LEU A 5 8.06 -10.59 -11.85
CA LEU A 5 7.44 -11.31 -10.73
C LEU A 5 7.23 -12.81 -11.02
N ILE A 6 7.16 -13.18 -12.29
CA ILE A 6 7.05 -14.58 -12.74
C ILE A 6 7.79 -14.69 -14.08
N PRO A 7 8.92 -15.41 -14.15
CA PRO A 7 9.62 -15.63 -15.41
C PRO A 7 8.83 -16.62 -16.29
N LEU A 8 7.92 -16.09 -17.10
CA LEU A 8 7.23 -16.89 -18.10
C LEU A 8 8.01 -16.85 -19.43
N PRO A 9 8.30 -17.99 -20.05
CA PRO A 9 8.86 -18.00 -21.39
C PRO A 9 7.88 -17.28 -22.34
N PHE A 10 8.42 -16.44 -23.23
CA PHE A 10 7.64 -15.62 -24.18
C PHE A 10 6.71 -14.55 -23.55
N GLN A 11 6.98 -14.08 -22.37
CA GLN A 11 6.18 -13.08 -21.63
C GLN A 11 5.82 -11.86 -22.50
N ARG A 12 6.74 -11.36 -23.32
CA ARG A 12 6.51 -10.23 -24.23
C ARG A 12 5.35 -10.44 -25.22
N PHE A 13 5.11 -11.69 -25.63
CA PHE A 13 4.04 -12.04 -26.57
C PHE A 13 2.74 -12.46 -25.85
N LEU A 14 2.87 -13.17 -24.74
CA LEU A 14 1.71 -13.68 -24.00
C LEU A 14 1.01 -12.60 -23.14
N ALA A 15 1.76 -11.69 -22.55
CA ALA A 15 1.20 -10.68 -21.67
C ALA A 15 0.15 -9.77 -22.37
N PRO A 16 0.37 -9.25 -23.59
CA PRO A 16 -0.62 -8.46 -24.30
C PRO A 16 -1.89 -9.24 -24.64
N ILE A 17 -1.76 -10.52 -24.98
CA ILE A 17 -2.90 -11.38 -25.35
C ILE A 17 -3.75 -11.65 -24.10
N ILE A 18 -3.13 -12.00 -22.99
CA ILE A 18 -3.80 -12.22 -21.70
C ILE A 18 -4.47 -10.93 -21.23
N ALA A 19 -3.76 -9.81 -21.29
CA ALA A 19 -4.31 -8.51 -20.92
C ALA A 19 -5.57 -8.20 -21.74
N ARG A 20 -5.50 -8.31 -23.06
CA ARG A 20 -6.61 -8.04 -23.97
C ARG A 20 -7.85 -8.88 -23.68
N ARG A 21 -7.66 -10.14 -23.27
CA ARG A 21 -8.78 -11.04 -22.91
C ARG A 21 -9.39 -10.70 -21.54
N ARG A 22 -8.56 -10.29 -20.58
CA ARG A 22 -9.01 -10.03 -19.20
C ARG A 22 -9.56 -8.62 -18.99
N THR A 23 -9.08 -7.65 -19.77
CA THR A 23 -9.45 -6.23 -19.60
C THR A 23 -10.96 -6.01 -19.57
N PRO A 24 -11.79 -6.50 -20.53
CA PRO A 24 -13.22 -6.23 -20.51
C PRO A 24 -13.96 -6.74 -19.27
N GLN A 25 -13.54 -7.91 -18.76
CA GLN A 25 -14.12 -8.47 -17.55
C GLN A 25 -13.73 -7.67 -16.31
N ILE A 26 -12.47 -7.24 -16.24
CA ILE A 26 -11.95 -6.43 -15.13
C ILE A 26 -12.60 -5.05 -15.16
N GLU A 27 -12.74 -4.42 -16.32
CA GLU A 27 -13.42 -3.13 -16.48
C GLU A 27 -14.87 -3.20 -15.99
N LYS A 28 -15.59 -4.28 -16.32
CA LYS A 28 -16.95 -4.50 -15.83
C LYS A 28 -16.99 -4.61 -14.30
N GLN A 29 -16.09 -5.39 -13.70
CA GLN A 29 -15.99 -5.53 -12.24
C GLN A 29 -15.67 -4.19 -11.57
N TYR A 30 -14.76 -3.40 -12.14
CA TYR A 30 -14.46 -2.08 -11.62
C TYR A 30 -15.62 -1.09 -11.80
N ALA A 31 -16.38 -1.19 -12.90
CA ALA A 31 -17.57 -0.37 -13.11
C ALA A 31 -18.64 -0.59 -12.01
N GLU A 32 -18.78 -1.82 -11.53
CA GLU A 32 -19.71 -2.19 -10.44
C GLU A 32 -19.35 -1.54 -9.10
N ILE A 33 -18.08 -1.19 -8.89
CA ILE A 33 -17.57 -0.54 -7.66
C ILE A 33 -17.21 0.94 -7.82
N GLY A 34 -17.71 1.58 -8.89
CA GLY A 34 -17.51 3.03 -9.13
C GLY A 34 -16.48 3.39 -10.19
N GLY A 35 -16.04 2.45 -11.03
CA GLY A 35 -15.22 2.70 -12.22
C GLY A 35 -13.72 2.61 -12.02
N GLY A 36 -13.25 2.29 -10.81
CA GLY A 36 -11.81 2.13 -10.50
C GLY A 36 -11.55 1.54 -9.14
N SER A 37 -10.29 1.23 -8.86
CA SER A 37 -9.90 0.74 -7.54
C SER A 37 -10.03 1.85 -6.49
N PRO A 38 -10.79 1.66 -5.40
CA PRO A 38 -10.92 2.65 -4.33
C PRO A 38 -9.71 2.67 -3.39
N ILE A 39 -8.70 1.85 -3.63
CA ILE A 39 -7.58 1.64 -2.70
C ILE A 39 -6.84 2.93 -2.36
N LEU A 40 -6.57 3.79 -3.34
CA LEU A 40 -5.88 5.05 -3.09
C LEU A 40 -6.68 5.94 -2.14
N ARG A 41 -7.97 6.09 -2.39
CA ARG A 41 -8.86 6.90 -1.55
C ARG A 41 -8.88 6.41 -0.10
N TYR A 42 -9.07 5.11 0.09
CA TYR A 42 -9.13 4.56 1.45
C TYR A 42 -7.77 4.57 2.14
N THR A 43 -6.68 4.29 1.43
CA THR A 43 -5.33 4.40 2.00
C THR A 43 -5.03 5.84 2.43
N GLN A 44 -5.43 6.83 1.65
CA GLN A 44 -5.26 8.23 2.01
C GLN A 44 -6.09 8.60 3.24
N LEU A 45 -7.39 8.24 3.27
CA LEU A 45 -8.25 8.49 4.44
C LEU A 45 -7.72 7.85 5.72
N GLN A 46 -7.21 6.62 5.63
CA GLN A 46 -6.58 5.93 6.76
C GLN A 46 -5.31 6.64 7.22
N GLY A 47 -4.47 7.05 6.27
CA GLY A 47 -3.24 7.77 6.56
C GLY A 47 -3.50 9.12 7.21
N ASP A 48 -4.43 9.90 6.67
CA ASP A 48 -4.79 11.22 7.19
C ASP A 48 -5.40 11.11 8.59
N GLY A 49 -6.32 10.15 8.81
CA GLY A 49 -6.89 9.90 10.12
C GLY A 49 -5.84 9.46 11.16
N MET A 50 -4.88 8.64 10.73
CA MET A 50 -3.75 8.22 11.59
C MET A 50 -2.85 9.42 11.94
N ALA A 51 -2.53 10.27 10.97
CA ALA A 51 -1.73 11.47 11.20
C ALA A 51 -2.42 12.44 12.17
N GLN A 52 -3.72 12.69 11.98
CA GLN A 52 -4.51 13.51 12.88
C GLN A 52 -4.52 12.96 14.32
N LEU A 53 -4.75 11.66 14.47
CA LEU A 53 -4.75 11.02 15.80
C LEU A 53 -3.38 11.09 16.47
N LEU A 54 -2.30 10.95 15.70
CA LEU A 54 -0.94 11.10 16.20
C LEU A 54 -0.66 12.54 16.66
N ASP A 55 -1.15 13.56 15.95
CA ASP A 55 -1.02 14.95 16.34
C ASP A 55 -1.74 15.24 17.68
N GLU A 56 -2.90 14.59 17.92
CA GLU A 56 -3.65 14.70 19.16
C GLU A 56 -2.96 13.98 20.32
N LEU A 57 -2.44 12.77 20.10
CA LEU A 57 -1.84 11.92 21.13
C LEU A 57 -0.38 12.30 21.44
N HIS A 58 0.34 12.79 20.44
CA HIS A 58 1.77 13.11 20.51
C HIS A 58 2.08 14.49 19.93
N PRO A 59 1.54 15.57 20.53
CA PRO A 59 1.72 16.94 20.02
C PRO A 59 3.20 17.37 20.01
N GLU A 60 4.05 16.73 20.82
CA GLU A 60 5.49 17.01 20.89
C GLU A 60 6.25 16.61 19.60
N THR A 61 5.66 15.75 18.78
CA THR A 61 6.24 15.32 17.49
C THR A 61 5.45 15.81 16.27
N ALA A 62 4.37 16.56 16.51
CA ALA A 62 3.57 17.15 15.44
C ALA A 62 4.34 18.21 14.64
N PRO A 63 3.97 18.47 13.38
CA PRO A 63 2.88 17.84 12.65
C PRO A 63 3.26 16.48 12.04
N HIS A 64 2.32 15.53 12.06
CA HIS A 64 2.47 14.28 11.35
C HIS A 64 1.82 14.37 9.96
N LYS A 65 2.36 13.66 9.00
CA LYS A 65 1.85 13.63 7.62
C LYS A 65 1.96 12.24 7.01
N ALA A 66 0.88 11.78 6.40
CA ALA A 66 0.87 10.52 5.69
C ALA A 66 1.37 10.69 4.24
N TYR A 67 2.17 9.73 3.77
CA TYR A 67 2.66 9.64 2.42
C TYR A 67 2.29 8.27 1.86
N VAL A 68 1.37 8.24 0.90
CA VAL A 68 0.97 7.00 0.26
C VAL A 68 2.00 6.61 -0.80
N ALA A 69 2.47 5.37 -0.75
CA ALA A 69 3.42 4.83 -1.69
C ALA A 69 3.01 3.41 -2.10
N PHE A 70 2.67 3.22 -3.36
CA PHE A 70 2.40 1.91 -3.94
C PHE A 70 3.60 1.38 -4.72
N ARG A 71 3.71 0.05 -4.81
CA ARG A 71 4.79 -0.60 -5.54
C ARG A 71 4.54 -0.63 -7.06
N TYR A 72 3.29 -0.81 -7.48
CA TYR A 72 2.92 -1.06 -8.88
C TYR A 72 1.82 -0.13 -9.42
N ALA A 73 1.32 0.80 -8.62
CA ALA A 73 0.31 1.78 -9.00
C ALA A 73 0.73 3.17 -8.55
N ARG A 74 0.11 4.21 -9.09
CA ARG A 74 0.37 5.59 -8.64
C ARG A 74 -0.42 5.91 -7.38
N PRO A 75 0.18 6.68 -6.44
CA PRO A 75 1.54 7.22 -6.42
C PRO A 75 2.60 6.15 -6.14
N LEU A 76 3.67 6.14 -6.94
CA LEU A 76 4.80 5.23 -6.74
C LEU A 76 5.69 5.70 -5.58
N THR A 77 6.50 4.81 -5.03
CA THR A 77 7.45 5.09 -3.94
C THR A 77 8.38 6.26 -4.27
N GLU A 78 8.82 6.40 -5.52
CA GLU A 78 9.63 7.54 -5.96
C GLU A 78 8.91 8.89 -5.79
N ALA A 79 7.62 8.95 -6.11
CA ALA A 79 6.84 10.19 -5.97
C ALA A 79 6.67 10.57 -4.49
N ALA A 80 6.39 9.59 -3.63
CA ALA A 80 6.33 9.79 -2.20
C ALA A 80 7.67 10.25 -1.62
N ALA A 81 8.78 9.63 -2.03
CA ALA A 81 10.13 10.01 -1.61
C ALA A 81 10.47 11.46 -1.99
N LYS A 82 10.15 11.89 -3.22
CA LYS A 82 10.33 13.28 -3.67
C LYS A 82 9.51 14.26 -2.83
N GLN A 83 8.27 13.90 -2.51
CA GLN A 83 7.43 14.76 -1.67
C GLN A 83 7.97 14.86 -0.24
N MET A 84 8.41 13.74 0.36
CA MET A 84 9.03 13.73 1.69
C MET A 84 10.30 14.59 1.73
N GLN A 85 11.12 14.53 0.68
CA GLN A 85 12.31 15.36 0.54
C GLN A 85 11.96 16.86 0.45
N ALA A 86 10.96 17.21 -0.36
CA ALA A 86 10.49 18.59 -0.51
C ALA A 86 9.92 19.15 0.81
N ASP A 87 9.24 18.30 1.58
CA ASP A 87 8.68 18.66 2.88
C ASP A 87 9.74 18.67 4.00
N GLY A 88 10.98 18.27 3.73
CA GLY A 88 12.09 18.28 4.69
C GLY A 88 11.95 17.23 5.80
N VAL A 89 11.30 16.11 5.54
CA VAL A 89 11.06 15.04 6.51
C VAL A 89 12.39 14.52 7.07
N LYS A 90 12.50 14.41 8.39
CA LYS A 90 13.68 13.89 9.09
C LYS A 90 13.48 12.51 9.68
N ARG A 91 12.27 12.19 10.13
CA ARG A 91 11.91 10.88 10.67
C ARG A 91 10.67 10.36 9.98
N ALA A 92 10.65 9.08 9.68
CA ALA A 92 9.52 8.44 9.02
C ALA A 92 9.33 7.00 9.50
N ILE A 93 8.08 6.57 9.49
CA ILE A 93 7.69 5.18 9.77
C ILE A 93 7.13 4.58 8.48
N ALA A 94 7.79 3.55 7.97
CA ALA A 94 7.25 2.75 6.88
C ALA A 94 6.24 1.76 7.46
N PHE A 95 4.95 2.10 7.32
CA PHE A 95 3.84 1.27 7.80
C PHE A 95 3.24 0.49 6.63
N THR A 96 3.33 -0.84 6.68
CA THR A 96 2.72 -1.70 5.67
C THR A 96 1.21 -1.81 5.87
N GLN A 97 0.44 -1.72 4.77
CA GLN A 97 -1.00 -1.99 4.80
C GLN A 97 -1.31 -3.50 4.80
N TYR A 98 -0.30 -4.35 4.67
CA TYR A 98 -0.46 -5.81 4.77
C TYR A 98 -0.34 -6.24 6.24
N PRO A 99 -1.38 -6.86 6.83
CA PRO A 99 -1.32 -7.29 8.24
C PRO A 99 -0.23 -8.33 8.50
N GLN A 100 0.11 -9.12 7.47
CA GLN A 100 1.11 -10.18 7.53
C GLN A 100 2.25 -9.91 6.56
N TYR A 101 3.46 -10.26 6.96
CA TYR A 101 4.63 -10.14 6.10
C TYR A 101 4.64 -11.19 5.00
N SER A 102 4.97 -10.75 3.78
CA SER A 102 5.37 -11.64 2.69
C SER A 102 6.46 -10.96 1.85
N CYS A 103 7.34 -11.76 1.24
CA CYS A 103 8.41 -11.24 0.39
C CYS A 103 7.87 -10.51 -0.86
N SER A 104 6.76 -10.98 -1.41
CA SER A 104 6.13 -10.40 -2.61
C SER A 104 5.33 -9.13 -2.33
N THR A 105 4.95 -8.86 -1.09
CA THR A 105 4.16 -7.68 -0.67
C THR A 105 5.04 -6.71 0.11
N THR A 106 5.07 -6.84 1.44
CA THR A 106 5.85 -5.98 2.33
C THR A 106 7.33 -5.95 1.94
N GLY A 107 7.95 -7.12 1.71
CA GLY A 107 9.35 -7.22 1.32
C GLY A 107 9.66 -6.48 0.01
N SER A 108 8.80 -6.61 -1.00
CA SER A 108 8.93 -5.89 -2.28
C SER A 108 8.85 -4.37 -2.08
N SER A 109 7.91 -3.90 -1.24
CA SER A 109 7.75 -2.46 -0.95
C SER A 109 8.94 -1.90 -0.18
N LEU A 110 9.44 -2.61 0.84
CA LEU A 110 10.62 -2.21 1.61
C LEU A 110 11.90 -2.20 0.75
N ASN A 111 12.06 -3.17 -0.16
CA ASN A 111 13.18 -3.18 -1.10
C ASN A 111 13.17 -1.95 -2.01
N GLU A 112 11.99 -1.52 -2.46
CA GLU A 112 11.89 -0.30 -3.26
C GLU A 112 12.21 0.95 -2.45
N LEU A 113 11.71 1.05 -1.22
CA LEU A 113 12.04 2.14 -0.31
C LEU A 113 13.56 2.23 -0.07
N TYR A 114 14.21 1.09 0.11
CA TYR A 114 15.67 1.01 0.25
C TYR A 114 16.41 1.49 -1.01
N ARG A 115 15.90 1.17 -2.20
CA ARG A 115 16.46 1.68 -3.47
C ARG A 115 16.36 3.19 -3.56
N GLN A 116 15.20 3.77 -3.21
CA GLN A 116 14.99 5.22 -3.19
C GLN A 116 15.92 5.92 -2.20
N ARG A 117 16.14 5.31 -1.03
CA ARG A 117 17.13 5.79 -0.05
C ARG A 117 18.54 5.79 -0.63
N LYS A 118 18.97 4.72 -1.28
CA LYS A 118 20.29 4.64 -1.92
C LYS A 118 20.47 5.63 -3.08
N ALA A 119 19.39 5.95 -3.79
CA ALA A 119 19.40 6.95 -4.85
C ALA A 119 19.52 8.39 -4.34
N GLY A 120 19.53 8.61 -3.01
CA GLY A 120 19.76 9.90 -2.38
C GLY A 120 18.50 10.72 -2.08
N GLY A 121 17.33 10.31 -2.56
CA GLY A 121 16.09 11.08 -2.39
C GLY A 121 15.63 11.23 -0.94
N ILE A 122 15.89 10.23 -0.12
CA ILE A 122 15.50 10.15 1.30
C ILE A 122 16.63 9.57 2.15
N ALA A 123 17.89 9.87 1.78
CA ALA A 123 19.08 9.32 2.43
C ALA A 123 19.18 9.73 3.91
N ASP A 124 18.83 10.97 4.20
CA ASP A 124 18.95 11.59 5.54
C ASP A 124 17.74 11.36 6.43
N VAL A 125 16.75 10.61 5.98
CA VAL A 125 15.57 10.26 6.78
C VAL A 125 15.90 9.10 7.71
N GLU A 126 15.62 9.27 9.00
CA GLU A 126 15.65 8.21 9.99
C GLU A 126 14.38 7.36 9.86
N TRP A 127 14.56 6.06 9.60
CA TRP A 127 13.47 5.15 9.31
C TRP A 127 13.21 4.16 10.44
N SER A 128 11.93 4.03 10.80
CA SER A 128 11.39 2.87 11.51
C SER A 128 10.43 2.11 10.60
N VAL A 129 10.20 0.83 10.90
CA VAL A 129 9.37 -0.04 10.05
C VAL A 129 8.37 -0.81 10.91
N ILE A 130 7.11 -0.76 10.50
CA ILE A 130 6.06 -1.67 10.98
C ILE A 130 5.73 -2.59 9.80
N ASP A 131 6.27 -3.81 9.83
CA ASP A 131 6.21 -4.75 8.71
C ASP A 131 5.09 -5.79 8.83
N ARG A 132 4.45 -5.86 9.99
CA ARG A 132 3.32 -6.75 10.30
C ARG A 132 2.54 -6.27 11.52
N TRP A 133 1.26 -6.53 11.56
CA TRP A 133 0.36 -6.12 12.64
C TRP A 133 -0.91 -7.02 12.74
N GLY A 134 -0.85 -8.23 12.15
CA GLY A 134 -1.99 -9.16 12.08
C GLY A 134 -2.48 -9.69 13.43
N THR A 135 -1.67 -9.54 14.50
CA THR A 135 -2.04 -9.93 15.87
C THR A 135 -2.49 -8.75 16.73
N HIS A 136 -2.59 -7.54 16.15
CA HIS A 136 -3.05 -6.37 16.88
C HIS A 136 -4.53 -6.50 17.25
N GLU A 137 -4.88 -6.24 18.53
CA GLU A 137 -6.24 -6.42 19.05
C GLU A 137 -7.29 -5.70 18.21
N GLY A 138 -7.11 -4.43 17.90
CA GLY A 138 -8.06 -3.68 17.08
C GLY A 138 -8.26 -4.24 15.67
N PHE A 139 -7.24 -4.88 15.07
CA PHE A 139 -7.40 -5.58 13.81
C PHE A 139 -8.27 -6.84 13.97
N ILE A 140 -8.04 -7.61 15.03
CA ILE A 140 -8.82 -8.81 15.33
C ILE A 140 -10.28 -8.44 15.60
N GLU A 141 -10.53 -7.39 16.39
CA GLU A 141 -11.89 -6.89 16.67
C GLU A 141 -12.62 -6.49 15.37
N VAL A 142 -11.99 -5.72 14.49
CA VAL A 142 -12.59 -5.32 13.21
C VAL A 142 -12.88 -6.56 12.35
N CYS A 143 -12.00 -7.56 12.33
CA CYS A 143 -12.23 -8.80 11.59
C CYS A 143 -13.43 -9.57 12.16
N LEU A 144 -13.57 -9.66 13.49
CA LEU A 144 -14.69 -10.33 14.14
C LEU A 144 -16.01 -9.61 13.85
N LEU A 145 -16.06 -8.29 14.02
CA LEU A 145 -17.24 -7.48 13.72
C LEU A 145 -17.67 -7.60 12.23
N SER A 146 -16.70 -7.67 11.33
CA SER A 146 -16.97 -7.87 9.91
C SER A 146 -17.54 -9.26 9.62
N THR A 147 -17.15 -10.28 10.39
CA THR A 147 -17.64 -11.65 10.20
C THR A 147 -19.10 -11.79 10.61
N ASP A 148 -19.53 -11.12 11.66
CA ASP A 148 -20.94 -11.10 12.08
C ASP A 148 -21.84 -10.42 11.05
N THR A 149 -21.30 -9.48 10.30
CA THR A 149 -22.00 -8.79 9.19
C THR A 149 -21.98 -9.62 7.89
N LEU A 150 -20.96 -10.47 7.68
CA LEU A 150 -20.76 -11.28 6.47
C LEU A 150 -21.63 -12.57 6.43
N HIS A 151 -22.34 -12.93 7.49
CA HIS A 151 -23.33 -14.01 7.45
C HIS A 151 -24.48 -13.76 6.44
N ILE A 152 -24.50 -12.61 5.78
CA ILE A 152 -25.52 -12.24 4.77
C ILE A 152 -25.07 -12.63 3.35
N TYR A 153 -23.80 -12.88 3.09
CA TYR A 153 -23.32 -13.34 1.79
C TYR A 153 -23.07 -14.85 1.78
N GLN A 154 -24.13 -15.63 1.79
CA GLN A 154 -24.07 -17.02 1.34
C GLN A 154 -23.78 -17.01 -0.16
N TYR A 155 -22.60 -17.43 -0.55
CA TYR A 155 -22.32 -17.78 -1.94
C TYR A 155 -23.26 -18.91 -2.34
N PRO A 156 -24.11 -18.77 -3.38
CA PRO A 156 -24.81 -19.91 -3.96
C PRO A 156 -23.74 -20.85 -4.53
N ARG A 157 -23.86 -22.11 -4.19
CA ARG A 157 -23.03 -23.20 -4.69
C ARG A 157 -23.23 -23.42 -6.19
#